data_be1d756f3d6fb54a09944b146a2b1a0a
#
_entry.id   be1d756f3d6fb54a09944b146a2b1a0a
#
_cell.length_a   1.000
_cell.length_b   1.000
_cell.length_c   1.000
_cell.angle_alpha   90.00
_cell.angle_beta   90.00
_cell.angle_gamma   90.00
#
_symmetry.space_group_name_H-M   'P 1'
#
loop_
_entity.id
_entity.type
_entity.pdbx_description
1 polymer ?
#
loop_
_entity_poly.entity_id
_entity_poly.type
_entity_poly.pdbx_seq_one_letter_code
_entity_poly.pdbx_strand_id
1 'polypeptide(L)'
;MDLKLKGKKVLATGASMGIGRAIARQLACEGADLAIVARRRELLETLAEEIVKSGGTRPAIIVADVMEPDAPTRIRDQALAALGKIEILINCAGGSRPLPVEAGDDKWDEAITLNFTRLRQLTHAVLPGMREQRWGRIINITGKSEPDRLNAAFAAKAAVHAWAKGLSKEIGKQGVTVNSVAPGRIMSEQIRRLYPEAERQALSDTEISVGRYGEPEDLATLVAYLVSPLAEYITGVVIPVDGGLRRYQF
;
A
#
# COMPACT_ATOMS: atom_id res chain seq x y z
N MET A 1 -3.91 -6.49 21.87
CA MET A 1 -2.56 -5.86 21.84
C MET A 1 -2.79 -4.38 21.55
N ASP A 2 -2.23 -3.48 22.32
CA ASP A 2 -2.26 -2.05 21.99
C ASP A 2 -1.11 -1.75 21.01
N LEU A 3 -1.47 -1.34 19.78
CA LEU A 3 -0.51 -1.02 18.73
C LEU A 3 0.13 0.38 18.87
N LYS A 4 -0.33 1.19 19.84
CA LYS A 4 0.18 2.55 20.11
C LYS A 4 0.14 3.46 18.88
N LEU A 5 -0.94 3.36 18.09
CA LEU A 5 -1.15 4.15 16.88
C LEU A 5 -2.01 5.40 17.10
N LYS A 6 -2.58 5.57 18.28
CA LYS A 6 -3.41 6.73 18.60
C LYS A 6 -2.66 8.05 18.37
N GLY A 7 -3.24 8.92 17.53
CA GLY A 7 -2.69 10.22 17.17
C GLY A 7 -1.51 10.17 16.18
N LYS A 8 -1.11 9.00 15.68
CA LYS A 8 -0.10 8.87 14.64
C LYS A 8 -0.60 9.43 13.31
N LYS A 9 0.25 10.17 12.60
CA LYS A 9 -0.10 10.90 11.37
C LYS A 9 0.22 10.05 10.14
N VAL A 10 -0.81 9.66 9.42
CA VAL A 10 -0.74 8.69 8.31
C VAL A 10 -1.08 9.35 6.99
N LEU A 11 -0.22 9.20 5.99
CA LEU A 11 -0.52 9.48 4.59
C LEU A 11 -0.73 8.14 3.85
N ALA A 12 -1.95 7.93 3.32
CA ALA A 12 -2.31 6.70 2.62
C ALA A 12 -2.76 6.98 1.18
N THR A 13 -2.02 6.45 0.19
CA THR A 13 -2.40 6.52 -1.23
C THR A 13 -3.22 5.31 -1.66
N GLY A 14 -4.05 5.46 -2.70
CA GLY A 14 -4.91 4.38 -3.19
C GLY A 14 -6.03 3.98 -2.23
N ALA A 15 -6.46 4.92 -1.35
CA ALA A 15 -7.37 4.65 -0.25
C ALA A 15 -8.85 4.53 -0.64
N SER A 16 -9.22 4.73 -1.91
CA SER A 16 -10.63 4.75 -2.32
C SER A 16 -11.31 3.38 -2.32
N MET A 17 -10.57 2.28 -2.45
CA MET A 17 -11.14 0.93 -2.56
C MET A 17 -10.12 -0.15 -2.16
N GLY A 18 -10.60 -1.39 -1.99
CA GLY A 18 -9.79 -2.59 -1.79
C GLY A 18 -8.82 -2.47 -0.62
N ILE A 19 -7.59 -2.91 -0.82
CA ILE A 19 -6.55 -3.00 0.22
C ILE A 19 -6.28 -1.63 0.87
N GLY A 20 -6.13 -0.56 0.07
CA GLY A 20 -5.84 0.77 0.60
C GLY A 20 -6.96 1.32 1.47
N ARG A 21 -8.23 1.06 1.11
CA ARG A 21 -9.41 1.43 1.93
C ARG A 21 -9.43 0.66 3.25
N ALA A 22 -9.18 -0.65 3.21
CA ALA A 22 -9.16 -1.48 4.41
C ALA A 22 -8.04 -1.06 5.36
N ILE A 23 -6.84 -0.77 4.84
CA ILE A 23 -5.72 -0.26 5.64
C ILE A 23 -6.08 1.08 6.28
N ALA A 24 -6.63 2.03 5.53
CA ALA A 24 -7.01 3.33 6.08
C ALA A 24 -8.05 3.20 7.19
N ARG A 25 -9.07 2.35 6.98
CA ARG A 25 -10.10 2.05 7.99
C ARG A 25 -9.50 1.42 9.24
N GLN A 26 -8.63 0.40 9.09
CA GLN A 26 -7.97 -0.26 10.22
C GLN A 26 -7.13 0.72 11.03
N LEU A 27 -6.30 1.55 10.38
CA LEU A 27 -5.47 2.52 11.08
C LEU A 27 -6.29 3.59 11.80
N ALA A 28 -7.42 3.99 11.22
CA ALA A 28 -8.37 4.90 11.89
C ALA A 28 -9.01 4.26 13.13
N CYS A 29 -9.36 2.97 13.08
CA CYS A 29 -9.86 2.22 14.24
C CYS A 29 -8.82 2.13 15.37
N GLU A 30 -7.52 2.10 15.03
CA GLU A 30 -6.41 2.17 16.01
C GLU A 30 -6.14 3.60 16.50
N GLY A 31 -6.98 4.58 16.11
CA GLY A 31 -6.90 5.96 16.55
C GLY A 31 -5.87 6.83 15.84
N ALA A 32 -5.39 6.42 14.67
CA ALA A 32 -4.50 7.25 13.85
C ALA A 32 -5.29 8.38 13.15
N ASP A 33 -4.62 9.49 12.89
CA ASP A 33 -5.13 10.60 12.09
C ASP A 33 -4.63 10.47 10.64
N LEU A 34 -5.53 10.49 9.65
CA LEU A 34 -5.19 10.16 8.28
C LEU A 34 -5.36 11.32 7.30
N ALA A 35 -4.47 11.37 6.31
CA ALA A 35 -4.70 11.98 5.01
C ALA A 35 -4.82 10.86 3.97
N ILE A 36 -5.98 10.79 3.30
CA ILE A 36 -6.31 9.72 2.34
C ILE A 36 -6.32 10.27 0.92
N VAL A 37 -5.65 9.56 0.01
CA VAL A 37 -5.41 10.03 -1.37
C VAL A 37 -5.99 9.07 -2.38
N ALA A 38 -6.80 9.57 -3.31
CA ALA A 38 -7.22 8.89 -4.53
C ALA A 38 -7.81 9.88 -5.53
N ARG A 39 -8.13 9.40 -6.74
CA ARG A 39 -8.72 10.22 -7.82
C ARG A 39 -10.21 10.52 -7.62
N ARG A 40 -10.95 9.58 -7.02
CA ARG A 40 -12.41 9.66 -6.87
C ARG A 40 -12.80 10.19 -5.51
N ARG A 41 -13.22 11.46 -5.47
CA ARG A 41 -13.62 12.16 -4.25
C ARG A 41 -14.74 11.44 -3.51
N GLU A 42 -15.78 11.04 -4.21
CA GLU A 42 -16.98 10.42 -3.64
C GLU A 42 -16.68 9.13 -2.84
N LEU A 43 -15.71 8.34 -3.29
CA LEU A 43 -15.28 7.14 -2.57
C LEU A 43 -14.42 7.46 -1.34
N LEU A 44 -13.66 8.56 -1.37
CA LEU A 44 -12.93 9.03 -0.20
C LEU A 44 -13.89 9.62 0.85
N GLU A 45 -14.93 10.35 0.41
CA GLU A 45 -15.98 10.85 1.31
C GLU A 45 -16.72 9.70 1.99
N THR A 46 -17.12 8.67 1.23
CA THR A 46 -17.74 7.45 1.80
C THR A 46 -16.85 6.80 2.85
N LEU A 47 -15.54 6.68 2.59
CA LEU A 47 -14.60 6.15 3.58
C LEU A 47 -14.52 7.05 4.82
N ALA A 48 -14.46 8.37 4.63
CA ALA A 48 -14.41 9.32 5.73
C ALA A 48 -15.65 9.23 6.63
N GLU A 49 -16.83 9.06 6.03
CA GLU A 49 -18.09 8.86 6.76
C GLU A 49 -18.10 7.54 7.55
N GLU A 50 -17.62 6.46 6.94
CA GLU A 50 -17.49 5.16 7.63
C GLU A 50 -16.55 5.25 8.85
N ILE A 51 -15.40 5.93 8.68
CA ILE A 51 -14.44 6.13 9.78
C ILE A 51 -15.07 6.92 10.91
N VAL A 52 -15.76 8.02 10.62
CA VAL A 52 -16.45 8.83 11.64
C VAL A 52 -17.54 8.03 12.32
N LYS A 53 -18.34 7.28 11.56
CA LYS A 53 -19.40 6.41 12.11
C LYS A 53 -18.85 5.34 13.06
N SER A 54 -17.62 4.89 12.83
CA SER A 54 -16.92 3.92 13.69
C SER A 54 -16.20 4.57 14.87
N GLY A 55 -16.35 5.89 15.09
CA GLY A 55 -15.75 6.63 16.20
C GLY A 55 -14.34 7.15 15.93
N GLY A 56 -13.81 7.01 14.70
CA GLY A 56 -12.51 7.56 14.31
C GLY A 56 -12.56 9.04 13.94
N THR A 57 -11.40 9.68 13.89
CA THR A 57 -11.24 11.05 13.41
C THR A 57 -11.51 11.12 11.90
N ARG A 58 -12.28 12.10 11.44
CA ARG A 58 -12.51 12.31 10.00
C ARG A 58 -11.17 12.55 9.29
N PRO A 59 -10.81 11.74 8.29
CA PRO A 59 -9.55 11.92 7.57
C PRO A 59 -9.58 13.16 6.66
N ALA A 60 -8.42 13.76 6.44
CA ALA A 60 -8.23 14.74 5.40
C ALA A 60 -8.30 14.06 4.02
N ILE A 61 -9.09 14.61 3.11
CA ILE A 61 -9.29 14.09 1.76
C ILE A 61 -8.42 14.84 0.78
N ILE A 62 -7.54 14.13 0.08
CA ILE A 62 -6.68 14.66 -0.97
C ILE A 62 -7.06 14.00 -2.29
N VAL A 63 -7.69 14.77 -3.18
CA VAL A 63 -8.02 14.29 -4.52
C VAL A 63 -6.83 14.53 -5.44
N ALA A 64 -6.18 13.45 -5.87
CA ALA A 64 -5.01 13.52 -6.76
C ALA A 64 -4.88 12.27 -7.63
N ASP A 65 -4.41 12.44 -8.86
CA ASP A 65 -3.84 11.35 -9.65
C ASP A 65 -2.33 11.30 -9.39
N VAL A 66 -1.87 10.19 -8.85
CA VAL A 66 -0.43 9.98 -8.58
C VAL A 66 0.42 10.01 -9.85
N MET A 67 -0.20 9.84 -11.03
CA MET A 67 0.49 9.89 -12.32
C MET A 67 0.94 11.31 -12.71
N GLU A 68 0.31 12.34 -12.19
CA GLU A 68 0.72 13.73 -12.46
C GLU A 68 2.15 13.98 -11.99
N PRO A 69 2.99 14.68 -12.78
CA PRO A 69 4.41 14.87 -12.46
C PRO A 69 4.68 15.54 -11.10
N ASP A 70 3.84 16.48 -10.70
CA ASP A 70 3.93 17.25 -9.45
C ASP A 70 3.20 16.59 -8.28
N ALA A 71 2.44 15.51 -8.52
CA ALA A 71 1.62 14.85 -7.51
C ALA A 71 2.40 14.47 -6.24
N PRO A 72 3.62 13.93 -6.29
CA PRO A 72 4.35 13.57 -5.07
C PRO A 72 4.57 14.75 -4.13
N THR A 73 4.93 15.91 -4.66
CA THR A 73 5.15 17.13 -3.86
C THR A 73 3.83 17.71 -3.38
N ARG A 74 2.84 17.85 -4.26
CA ARG A 74 1.52 18.38 -3.93
C ARG A 74 0.80 17.54 -2.88
N ILE A 75 0.84 16.22 -2.97
CA ILE A 75 0.24 15.31 -1.99
C ILE A 75 0.93 15.46 -0.63
N ARG A 76 2.28 15.51 -0.60
CA ARG A 76 3.03 15.75 0.64
C ARG A 76 2.60 17.07 1.29
N ASP A 77 2.55 18.16 0.52
CA ASP A 77 2.26 19.50 1.05
C ASP A 77 0.84 19.59 1.60
N GLN A 78 -0.15 19.03 0.91
CA GLN A 78 -1.52 18.98 1.40
C GLN A 78 -1.65 18.09 2.65
N ALA A 79 -0.93 16.98 2.71
CA ALA A 79 -0.93 16.12 3.90
C ALA A 79 -0.25 16.82 5.09
N LEU A 80 0.85 17.54 4.88
CA LEU A 80 1.51 18.32 5.93
C LEU A 80 0.62 19.48 6.42
N ALA A 81 -0.06 20.18 5.53
CA ALA A 81 -1.01 21.22 5.90
C ALA A 81 -2.16 20.69 6.76
N ALA A 82 -2.64 19.49 6.48
CA ALA A 82 -3.76 18.87 7.22
C ALA A 82 -3.33 18.22 8.55
N LEU A 83 -2.15 17.57 8.58
CA LEU A 83 -1.72 16.73 9.69
C LEU A 83 -0.61 17.35 10.55
N GLY A 84 0.05 18.40 10.08
CA GLY A 84 1.22 19.01 10.70
C GLY A 84 2.53 18.25 10.49
N LYS A 85 2.46 16.94 10.39
CA LYS A 85 3.60 16.03 10.11
C LYS A 85 3.12 14.76 9.42
N ILE A 86 4.06 13.99 8.87
CA ILE A 86 3.79 12.65 8.33
C ILE A 86 4.71 11.67 9.05
N GLU A 87 4.14 10.73 9.79
CA GLU A 87 4.85 9.71 10.55
C GLU A 87 4.80 8.36 9.84
N ILE A 88 3.71 8.07 9.13
CA ILE A 88 3.45 6.81 8.45
C ILE A 88 3.09 7.10 7.00
N LEU A 89 3.72 6.40 6.06
CA LEU A 89 3.39 6.44 4.64
C LEU A 89 2.94 5.06 4.18
N ILE A 90 1.73 4.99 3.62
CA ILE A 90 1.19 3.80 2.96
C ILE A 90 1.14 4.03 1.45
N ASN A 91 2.06 3.42 0.74
CA ASN A 91 2.11 3.40 -0.72
C ASN A 91 1.26 2.24 -1.23
N CYS A 92 -0.02 2.50 -1.53
CA CYS A 92 -0.96 1.51 -2.05
C CYS A 92 -1.52 1.88 -3.43
N ALA A 93 -1.29 3.10 -3.92
CA ALA A 93 -1.64 3.46 -5.28
C ALA A 93 -0.83 2.64 -6.28
N GLY A 94 -1.51 1.97 -7.20
CA GLY A 94 -0.90 1.10 -8.19
C GLY A 94 -1.96 0.29 -8.94
N GLY A 95 -1.54 -0.59 -9.82
CA GLY A 95 -2.48 -1.45 -10.53
C GLY A 95 -1.78 -2.45 -11.44
N SER A 96 -2.46 -3.56 -11.72
CA SER A 96 -2.01 -4.59 -12.66
C SER A 96 -1.91 -4.02 -14.08
N ARG A 97 -0.88 -4.44 -14.82
CA ARG A 97 -0.60 -4.04 -16.20
C ARG A 97 -0.13 -5.25 -17.01
N PRO A 98 -1.04 -6.21 -17.31
CA PRO A 98 -0.69 -7.30 -18.21
C PRO A 98 -0.39 -6.73 -19.59
N LEU A 99 0.70 -7.18 -20.19
CA LEU A 99 1.17 -6.70 -21.49
C LEU A 99 1.43 -7.89 -22.43
N PRO A 100 1.16 -7.74 -23.74
CA PRO A 100 1.68 -8.67 -24.73
C PRO A 100 3.20 -8.53 -24.87
N VAL A 101 3.85 -9.53 -25.45
CA VAL A 101 5.32 -9.53 -25.61
C VAL A 101 5.79 -8.35 -26.47
N GLU A 102 4.98 -7.95 -27.43
CA GLU A 102 5.25 -6.87 -28.40
C GLU A 102 4.80 -5.48 -27.90
N ALA A 103 4.47 -5.34 -26.63
CA ALA A 103 4.04 -4.05 -26.10
C ALA A 103 5.12 -2.97 -26.25
N GLY A 104 4.73 -1.81 -26.76
CA GLY A 104 5.60 -0.67 -26.92
C GLY A 104 6.07 -0.06 -25.58
N ASP A 105 7.13 0.73 -25.64
CA ASP A 105 7.78 1.36 -24.48
C ASP A 105 6.82 2.26 -23.71
N ASP A 106 5.87 2.93 -24.36
CA ASP A 106 4.86 3.77 -23.72
C ASP A 106 4.03 3.03 -22.64
N LYS A 107 3.71 1.77 -22.88
CA LYS A 107 2.99 0.90 -21.93
C LYS A 107 3.86 0.47 -20.77
N TRP A 108 5.13 0.20 -21.05
CA TRP A 108 6.12 -0.11 -20.02
C TRP A 108 6.39 1.11 -19.14
N ASP A 109 6.58 2.28 -19.72
CA ASP A 109 6.84 3.54 -19.01
C ASP A 109 5.67 3.92 -18.10
N GLU A 110 4.43 3.79 -18.59
CA GLU A 110 3.22 4.01 -17.77
C GLU A 110 3.18 3.06 -16.57
N ALA A 111 3.43 1.78 -16.79
CA ALA A 111 3.40 0.77 -15.74
C ALA A 111 4.49 0.99 -14.68
N ILE A 112 5.72 1.29 -15.12
CA ILE A 112 6.85 1.59 -14.22
C ILE A 112 6.59 2.90 -13.47
N THR A 113 6.08 3.92 -14.16
CA THR A 113 5.77 5.20 -13.54
C THR A 113 4.74 5.03 -12.42
N LEU A 114 3.65 4.34 -12.69
CA LEU A 114 2.57 4.12 -11.72
C LEU A 114 3.04 3.28 -10.51
N ASN A 115 3.72 2.16 -10.76
CA ASN A 115 3.95 1.14 -9.74
C ASN A 115 5.32 1.26 -9.03
N PHE A 116 6.24 2.10 -9.54
CA PHE A 116 7.56 2.32 -8.95
C PHE A 116 7.91 3.80 -8.82
N THR A 117 7.96 4.54 -9.95
CA THR A 117 8.53 5.89 -9.97
C THR A 117 7.79 6.84 -9.03
N ARG A 118 6.46 6.88 -9.08
CA ARG A 118 5.64 7.77 -8.24
C ARG A 118 5.67 7.41 -6.77
N LEU A 119 5.64 6.12 -6.47
CA LEU A 119 5.83 5.59 -5.12
C LEU A 119 7.17 6.04 -4.52
N ARG A 120 8.25 5.85 -5.27
CA ARG A 120 9.60 6.27 -4.87
C ARG A 120 9.67 7.79 -4.65
N GLN A 121 9.14 8.58 -5.59
CA GLN A 121 9.15 10.04 -5.50
C GLN A 121 8.37 10.54 -4.28
N LEU A 122 7.17 10.01 -4.00
CA LEU A 122 6.40 10.38 -2.82
C LEU A 122 7.13 9.99 -1.53
N THR A 123 7.72 8.79 -1.50
CA THR A 123 8.55 8.38 -0.36
C THR A 123 9.69 9.35 -0.11
N HIS A 124 10.43 9.73 -1.16
CA HIS A 124 11.53 10.71 -1.04
C HIS A 124 11.04 12.10 -0.61
N ALA A 125 9.83 12.49 -1.00
CA ALA A 125 9.25 13.77 -0.61
C ALA A 125 8.90 13.85 0.88
N VAL A 126 8.46 12.74 1.50
CA VAL A 126 8.09 12.70 2.94
C VAL A 126 9.26 12.31 3.84
N LEU A 127 10.26 11.64 3.32
CA LEU A 127 11.38 11.08 4.07
C LEU A 127 12.16 12.11 4.91
N PRO A 128 12.44 13.34 4.45
CA PRO A 128 13.15 14.33 5.26
C PRO A 128 12.51 14.58 6.62
N GLY A 129 11.19 14.77 6.69
CA GLY A 129 10.48 14.97 7.96
C GLY A 129 10.52 13.74 8.88
N MET A 130 10.46 12.52 8.32
CA MET A 130 10.60 11.28 9.09
C MET A 130 12.01 11.15 9.70
N ARG A 131 13.04 11.53 8.95
CA ARG A 131 14.43 11.52 9.42
C ARG A 131 14.70 12.54 10.52
N GLU A 132 14.15 13.75 10.36
CA GLU A 132 14.28 14.84 11.33
C GLU A 132 13.65 14.46 12.68
N GLN A 133 12.44 13.91 12.66
CA GLN A 133 11.77 13.44 13.89
C GLN A 133 12.31 12.09 14.41
N ARG A 134 13.30 11.48 13.72
CA ARG A 134 13.90 10.18 14.04
C ARG A 134 12.88 9.06 14.25
N TRP A 135 11.79 9.12 13.51
CA TRP A 135 10.74 8.12 13.52
C TRP A 135 9.96 8.15 12.19
N GLY A 136 9.75 7.00 11.61
CA GLY A 136 8.95 6.85 10.40
C GLY A 136 8.64 5.39 10.10
N ARG A 137 7.51 5.16 9.42
CA ARG A 137 7.09 3.83 8.95
C ARG A 137 6.63 3.95 7.52
N ILE A 138 7.25 3.19 6.63
CA ILE A 138 6.94 3.19 5.20
C ILE A 138 6.52 1.78 4.82
N ILE A 139 5.30 1.64 4.32
CA ILE A 139 4.76 0.38 3.81
C ILE A 139 4.47 0.52 2.31
N ASN A 140 5.01 -0.40 1.53
CA ASN A 140 4.73 -0.52 0.11
C ASN A 140 3.83 -1.73 -0.13
N ILE A 141 2.64 -1.51 -0.69
CA ILE A 141 1.76 -2.61 -1.12
C ILE A 141 2.19 -3.01 -2.53
N THR A 142 2.77 -4.20 -2.65
CA THR A 142 3.39 -4.65 -3.88
C THR A 142 2.55 -5.74 -4.59
N GLY A 143 3.10 -6.87 -4.89
CA GLY A 143 2.44 -8.00 -5.54
C GLY A 143 3.29 -9.24 -5.43
N LYS A 144 2.75 -10.35 -5.93
CA LYS A 144 3.45 -11.62 -5.91
C LYS A 144 4.79 -11.55 -6.68
N SER A 145 5.78 -12.29 -6.19
CA SER A 145 7.11 -12.36 -6.79
C SER A 145 7.22 -13.43 -7.88
N GLU A 146 6.22 -14.27 -8.03
CA GLU A 146 6.17 -15.35 -9.01
C GLU A 146 5.10 -15.05 -10.05
N PRO A 147 5.44 -14.34 -11.15
CA PRO A 147 4.47 -13.96 -12.17
C PRO A 147 4.06 -15.18 -13.01
N ASP A 148 2.75 -15.39 -13.21
CA ASP A 148 2.20 -16.44 -14.09
C ASP A 148 2.25 -16.02 -15.57
N ARG A 149 2.37 -14.73 -15.83
CA ARG A 149 2.36 -14.13 -17.17
C ARG A 149 3.11 -12.81 -17.17
N LEU A 150 3.44 -12.33 -18.35
CA LEU A 150 4.07 -11.03 -18.51
C LEU A 150 3.14 -9.93 -18.02
N ASN A 151 3.64 -9.13 -17.08
CA ASN A 151 2.92 -8.01 -16.48
C ASN A 151 3.93 -6.98 -15.98
N ALA A 152 3.93 -5.81 -16.59
CA ALA A 152 4.89 -4.77 -16.26
C ALA A 152 4.77 -4.26 -14.81
N ALA A 153 3.59 -4.37 -14.20
CA ALA A 153 3.44 -4.05 -12.78
C ALA A 153 4.24 -5.01 -11.88
N PHE A 154 4.42 -6.28 -12.26
CA PHE A 154 5.25 -7.20 -11.47
C PHE A 154 6.73 -6.82 -11.55
N ALA A 155 7.23 -6.46 -12.73
CA ALA A 155 8.60 -5.95 -12.89
C ALA A 155 8.82 -4.68 -12.05
N ALA A 156 7.89 -3.71 -12.12
CA ALA A 156 7.95 -2.49 -11.32
C ALA A 156 7.93 -2.78 -9.81
N LYS A 157 7.10 -3.71 -9.36
CA LYS A 157 6.98 -4.09 -7.94
C LYS A 157 8.18 -4.89 -7.43
N ALA A 158 8.84 -5.68 -8.31
CA ALA A 158 10.13 -6.29 -7.99
C ALA A 158 11.22 -5.22 -7.79
N ALA A 159 11.22 -4.16 -8.61
CA ALA A 159 12.09 -3.01 -8.41
C ALA A 159 11.82 -2.30 -7.06
N VAL A 160 10.55 -2.21 -6.62
CA VAL A 160 10.22 -1.69 -5.28
C VAL A 160 10.87 -2.54 -4.19
N HIS A 161 10.86 -3.87 -4.30
CA HIS A 161 11.46 -4.76 -3.30
C HIS A 161 12.96 -4.48 -3.13
N ALA A 162 13.70 -4.44 -4.23
CA ALA A 162 15.14 -4.17 -4.22
C ALA A 162 15.46 -2.76 -3.70
N TRP A 163 14.74 -1.75 -4.19
CA TRP A 163 14.90 -0.37 -3.74
C TRP A 163 14.57 -0.18 -2.26
N ALA A 164 13.46 -0.74 -1.78
CA ALA A 164 13.04 -0.64 -0.37
C ALA A 164 14.06 -1.30 0.57
N LYS A 165 14.64 -2.44 0.14
CA LYS A 165 15.73 -3.09 0.88
C LYS A 165 16.96 -2.20 0.99
N GLY A 166 17.40 -1.59 -0.10
CA GLY A 166 18.51 -0.64 -0.09
C GLY A 166 18.22 0.56 0.81
N LEU A 167 17.06 1.19 0.63
CA LEU A 167 16.64 2.35 1.41
C LEU A 167 16.60 2.04 2.91
N SER A 168 16.11 0.86 3.33
CA SER A 168 16.03 0.49 4.73
C SER A 168 17.39 0.46 5.43
N LYS A 169 18.46 0.10 4.70
CA LYS A 169 19.83 0.09 5.22
C LYS A 169 20.37 1.51 5.44
N GLU A 170 20.02 2.44 4.56
CA GLU A 170 20.51 3.82 4.64
C GLU A 170 19.84 4.62 5.76
N ILE A 171 18.55 4.36 6.04
CA ILE A 171 17.77 5.21 6.95
C ILE A 171 17.39 4.53 8.26
N GLY A 172 17.68 3.25 8.45
CA GLY A 172 17.32 2.50 9.66
C GLY A 172 17.84 3.12 10.94
N LYS A 173 19.11 3.60 10.97
CA LYS A 173 19.73 4.30 12.11
C LYS A 173 19.03 5.62 12.46
N GLN A 174 18.17 6.11 11.59
CA GLN A 174 17.39 7.34 11.81
C GLN A 174 15.97 7.03 12.32
N GLY A 175 15.71 5.79 12.75
CA GLY A 175 14.44 5.37 13.32
C GLY A 175 13.33 5.11 12.28
N VAL A 176 13.67 5.03 10.99
CA VAL A 176 12.70 4.81 9.92
C VAL A 176 12.77 3.37 9.42
N THR A 177 11.62 2.68 9.39
CA THR A 177 11.52 1.35 8.78
C THR A 177 10.83 1.41 7.41
N VAL A 178 11.26 0.53 6.50
CA VAL A 178 10.69 0.39 5.16
C VAL A 178 10.41 -1.07 4.89
N ASN A 179 9.13 -1.44 4.72
CA ASN A 179 8.73 -2.81 4.46
C ASN A 179 7.78 -2.88 3.27
N SER A 180 7.77 -4.01 2.60
CA SER A 180 6.85 -4.32 1.51
C SER A 180 5.91 -5.44 1.93
N VAL A 181 4.62 -5.28 1.66
CA VAL A 181 3.62 -6.34 1.82
C VAL A 181 3.19 -6.79 0.44
N ALA A 182 3.34 -8.09 0.18
CA ALA A 182 3.05 -8.68 -1.13
C ALA A 182 1.73 -9.47 -1.06
N PRO A 183 0.62 -8.89 -1.56
CA PRO A 183 -0.66 -9.57 -1.57
C PRO A 183 -0.67 -10.75 -2.55
N GLY A 184 -1.33 -11.83 -2.14
CA GLY A 184 -1.73 -12.89 -3.03
C GLY A 184 -2.99 -12.53 -3.84
N ARG A 185 -3.93 -13.49 -3.95
CA ARG A 185 -5.25 -13.25 -4.55
C ARG A 185 -6.18 -12.63 -3.52
N ILE A 186 -6.34 -11.33 -3.57
CA ILE A 186 -7.19 -10.58 -2.63
C ILE A 186 -8.49 -10.20 -3.30
N MET A 187 -9.60 -10.44 -2.60
CA MET A 187 -10.93 -10.14 -3.08
C MET A 187 -11.10 -8.64 -3.39
N SER A 188 -11.70 -8.34 -4.51
CA SER A 188 -12.03 -6.98 -4.93
C SER A 188 -13.30 -6.98 -5.78
N GLU A 189 -13.92 -5.81 -5.97
CA GLU A 189 -15.05 -5.68 -6.90
C GLU A 189 -14.68 -6.13 -8.32
N GLN A 190 -13.49 -5.82 -8.77
CA GLN A 190 -12.99 -6.26 -10.07
C GLN A 190 -12.89 -7.78 -10.15
N ILE A 191 -12.36 -8.44 -9.12
CA ILE A 191 -12.27 -9.91 -9.05
C ILE A 191 -13.67 -10.52 -9.07
N ARG A 192 -14.60 -10.01 -8.25
CA ARG A 192 -15.99 -10.49 -8.22
C ARG A 192 -16.69 -10.38 -9.58
N ARG A 193 -16.41 -9.30 -10.31
CA ARG A 193 -17.00 -9.06 -11.64
C ARG A 193 -16.41 -9.93 -12.74
N LEU A 194 -15.08 -10.16 -12.71
CA LEU A 194 -14.35 -10.84 -13.80
C LEU A 194 -14.32 -12.35 -13.67
N TYR A 195 -14.43 -12.88 -12.45
CA TYR A 195 -14.30 -14.30 -12.17
C TYR A 195 -15.55 -14.81 -11.44
N PRO A 196 -16.35 -15.71 -12.06
CA PRO A 196 -17.46 -16.39 -11.40
C PRO A 196 -17.03 -17.07 -10.09
N GLU A 197 -17.96 -17.25 -9.18
CA GLU A 197 -17.67 -17.84 -7.87
C GLU A 197 -17.07 -19.25 -7.98
N ALA A 198 -17.62 -20.07 -8.88
CA ALA A 198 -17.13 -21.43 -9.11
C ALA A 198 -15.66 -21.46 -9.59
N GLU A 199 -15.27 -20.51 -10.46
CA GLU A 199 -13.87 -20.41 -10.91
C GLU A 199 -12.96 -19.96 -9.77
N ARG A 200 -13.42 -19.00 -8.97
CA ARG A 200 -12.64 -18.53 -7.80
C ARG A 200 -12.45 -19.65 -6.79
N GLN A 201 -13.51 -20.47 -6.55
CA GLN A 201 -13.43 -21.59 -5.64
C GLN A 201 -12.46 -22.65 -6.17
N ALA A 202 -12.56 -23.04 -7.43
CA ALA A 202 -11.66 -24.01 -8.04
C ALA A 202 -10.17 -23.58 -7.96
N LEU A 203 -9.89 -22.29 -8.19
CA LEU A 203 -8.55 -21.74 -8.04
C LEU A 203 -8.09 -21.73 -6.57
N SER A 204 -9.00 -21.44 -5.65
CA SER A 204 -8.70 -21.48 -4.21
C SER A 204 -8.32 -22.86 -3.75
N ASP A 205 -9.09 -23.87 -4.18
CA ASP A 205 -8.88 -25.26 -3.79
C ASP A 205 -7.58 -25.86 -4.36
N THR A 206 -7.12 -25.35 -5.52
CA THR A 206 -5.94 -25.89 -6.21
C THR A 206 -4.65 -25.12 -5.97
N GLU A 207 -4.73 -23.81 -5.75
CA GLU A 207 -3.54 -22.96 -5.69
C GLU A 207 -3.29 -22.30 -4.32
N ILE A 208 -4.31 -22.12 -3.48
CA ILE A 208 -4.19 -21.39 -2.22
C ILE A 208 -4.27 -22.36 -1.04
N SER A 209 -3.19 -22.52 -0.29
CA SER A 209 -3.12 -23.51 0.80
C SER A 209 -4.22 -23.33 1.87
N VAL A 210 -4.67 -22.09 2.13
CA VAL A 210 -5.76 -21.83 3.06
C VAL A 210 -7.16 -21.98 2.42
N GLY A 211 -7.27 -22.36 1.14
CA GLY A 211 -8.52 -22.69 0.45
C GLY A 211 -9.45 -21.51 0.17
N ARG A 212 -8.99 -20.27 0.25
CA ARG A 212 -9.79 -19.08 -0.05
C ARG A 212 -8.96 -17.92 -0.60
N TYR A 213 -9.60 -17.04 -1.31
CA TYR A 213 -9.02 -15.71 -1.56
C TYR A 213 -8.91 -14.95 -0.24
N GLY A 214 -7.86 -14.14 -0.11
CA GLY A 214 -7.74 -13.22 1.00
C GLY A 214 -8.74 -12.06 0.88
N GLU A 215 -9.13 -11.50 2.01
CA GLU A 215 -9.87 -10.23 2.06
C GLU A 215 -8.88 -9.06 2.28
N PRO A 216 -9.22 -7.83 1.91
CA PRO A 216 -8.38 -6.66 2.17
C PRO A 216 -7.96 -6.51 3.63
N GLU A 217 -8.79 -6.97 4.55
CA GLU A 217 -8.57 -6.96 6.00
C GLU A 217 -7.42 -7.88 6.43
N ASP A 218 -7.16 -8.97 5.71
CA ASP A 218 -6.03 -9.85 5.99
C ASP A 218 -4.69 -9.09 5.88
N LEU A 219 -4.60 -8.13 4.94
CA LEU A 219 -3.43 -7.27 4.81
C LEU A 219 -3.45 -6.12 5.81
N ALA A 220 -4.62 -5.53 6.04
CA ALA A 220 -4.75 -4.34 6.89
C ALA A 220 -4.26 -4.60 8.31
N THR A 221 -4.54 -5.78 8.86
CA THR A 221 -4.09 -6.20 10.19
C THR A 221 -2.57 -6.28 10.28
N LEU A 222 -1.91 -6.89 9.30
CA LEU A 222 -0.44 -6.94 9.25
C LEU A 222 0.16 -5.54 9.11
N VAL A 223 -0.41 -4.70 8.24
CA VAL A 223 0.07 -3.33 8.03
C VAL A 223 -0.05 -2.53 9.32
N ALA A 224 -1.16 -2.63 10.06
CA ALA A 224 -1.33 -1.95 11.34
C ALA A 224 -0.23 -2.36 12.34
N TYR A 225 0.12 -3.64 12.40
CA TYR A 225 1.24 -4.10 13.22
C TYR A 225 2.58 -3.53 12.74
N LEU A 226 2.88 -3.60 11.44
CA LEU A 226 4.17 -3.16 10.88
C LEU A 226 4.41 -1.65 11.03
N VAL A 227 3.38 -0.83 11.07
CA VAL A 227 3.51 0.62 11.27
C VAL A 227 3.55 1.02 12.75
N SER A 228 3.32 0.07 13.64
CA SER A 228 3.37 0.32 15.09
C SER A 228 4.82 0.47 15.60
N PRO A 229 5.02 1.11 16.76
CA PRO A 229 6.32 1.08 17.45
C PRO A 229 6.78 -0.34 17.80
N LEU A 230 5.86 -1.29 17.97
CA LEU A 230 6.17 -2.69 18.32
C LEU A 230 6.94 -3.45 17.24
N ALA A 231 6.85 -2.97 15.99
CA ALA A 231 7.53 -3.56 14.83
C ALA A 231 8.84 -2.85 14.46
N GLU A 232 9.45 -2.09 15.37
CA GLU A 232 10.63 -1.27 15.06
C GLU A 232 11.85 -2.08 14.59
N TYR A 233 11.92 -3.36 14.94
CA TYR A 233 13.02 -4.26 14.55
C TYR A 233 12.73 -5.00 13.22
N ILE A 234 11.62 -4.68 12.55
CA ILE A 234 11.24 -5.25 11.26
C ILE A 234 11.43 -4.19 10.18
N THR A 235 12.46 -4.34 9.35
CA THR A 235 12.74 -3.42 8.24
C THR A 235 13.44 -4.11 7.07
N GLY A 236 13.19 -3.64 5.86
CA GLY A 236 13.80 -4.13 4.64
C GLY A 236 13.33 -5.53 4.24
N VAL A 237 12.11 -5.92 4.64
CA VAL A 237 11.54 -7.23 4.33
C VAL A 237 10.41 -7.11 3.31
N VAL A 238 10.16 -8.20 2.60
CA VAL A 238 8.97 -8.43 1.79
C VAL A 238 8.18 -9.55 2.46
N ILE A 239 6.99 -9.22 2.96
CA ILE A 239 6.13 -10.19 3.66
C ILE A 239 4.97 -10.56 2.75
N PRO A 240 4.86 -11.81 2.30
CA PRO A 240 3.70 -12.29 1.57
C PRO A 240 2.50 -12.42 2.51
N VAL A 241 1.33 -11.97 2.02
CA VAL A 241 0.01 -12.21 2.63
C VAL A 241 -0.85 -12.83 1.53
N ASP A 242 -0.71 -14.13 1.34
CA ASP A 242 -1.15 -14.80 0.13
C ASP A 242 -1.83 -16.16 0.36
N GLY A 243 -2.03 -16.53 1.62
CA GLY A 243 -2.67 -17.80 1.98
C GLY A 243 -1.86 -19.04 1.57
N GLY A 244 -0.53 -18.89 1.37
CA GLY A 244 0.33 -19.99 0.92
C GLY A 244 0.31 -20.22 -0.60
N LEU A 245 -0.13 -19.21 -1.38
CA LEU A 245 -0.14 -19.27 -2.85
C LEU A 245 1.28 -19.35 -3.45
N ARG A 246 2.27 -18.78 -2.77
CA ARG A 246 3.66 -18.76 -3.20
C ARG A 246 4.25 -20.16 -3.18
N ARG A 247 4.92 -20.54 -4.28
CA ARG A 247 5.49 -21.90 -4.42
C ARG A 247 6.89 -22.02 -3.83
N TYR A 248 7.66 -20.94 -3.85
CA TYR A 248 9.04 -20.93 -3.37
C TYR A 248 9.15 -20.13 -2.08
N GLN A 249 10.04 -20.58 -1.22
CA GLN A 249 10.24 -19.94 0.09
C GLN A 249 10.94 -18.58 -0.03
N PHE A 250 11.77 -18.41 -1.05
CA PHE A 250 12.60 -17.21 -1.27
C PHE A 250 12.38 -16.59 -2.65
#